data_70f0e9de6f57ab769669298df48e0689
#
_entry.id   70f0e9de6f57ab769669298df48e0689
#
_cell.length_a   1.000
_cell.length_b   1.000
_cell.length_c   1.000
_cell.angle_alpha   90.00
_cell.angle_beta   90.00
_cell.angle_gamma   90.00
#
_symmetry.space_group_name_H-M   'P 1'
#
loop_
_entity.id
_entity.type
_entity.pdbx_description
1 polymer ?
#
loop_
_entity_poly.entity_id
_entity_poly.type
_entity_poly.pdbx_seq_one_letter_code
_entity_poly.pdbx_strand_id
1 'polypeptide(L)'
;MKKYLAITAALALVLTACGHAAPDSTPTLTAATETTQATAAPAEPPQGIGSGALRMLTAAADGVYYQAFNDWEINYTDTMGRALVYAIDEQTGDAHPVCSLPGCAHDSDTCPAWSDGNTTLCYGDGDEVYLLNFYYNDETSYYSWEQINSDHTRRTVLARIEPGLSVAGRGVAVDDKNLYYSVLDDDCHQTLWAVDKAGGQPQKVCGWDDLADGAGEYSPEMYTLLEVSGRQMTFAKTIQSTDARTKAIQICTVDLTNGSCTPQQRYERDAGTVFVTGDGMEKRDLISYQNDYQILTEGSRSGLANYNYQSGEVGYLDAAADSFTPVADGFPTTRAGWECYYSLTGFADGWLVWVDECGRDEDGNGTGENTTRQYFCRDGVKTELTQQRYVPGKDVRNIRILDAQQGRVLAAYDTKTGTVHDVDKDGTTYTRPMNWDVYGVIALDNLLAGSTDFTPLNFAE
;
A
#
# COMPACT_ATOMS: atom_id res chain seq x y z
N MET A 1 23.95 15.31 -2.19
CA MET A 1 23.98 13.86 -1.88
C MET A 1 22.98 13.41 -0.78
N LYS A 2 21.91 14.13 -0.48
CA LYS A 2 20.92 13.73 0.56
C LYS A 2 19.45 13.83 0.12
N LYS A 3 19.14 14.07 -1.15
CA LYS A 3 17.76 14.27 -1.61
C LYS A 3 17.20 13.22 -2.59
N TYR A 4 18.02 12.33 -3.14
CA TYR A 4 17.56 11.31 -4.10
C TYR A 4 17.40 9.89 -3.56
N LEU A 5 17.78 9.65 -2.28
CA LEU A 5 17.52 8.36 -1.61
C LEU A 5 16.14 8.29 -0.94
N ALA A 6 15.31 9.32 -1.09
CA ALA A 6 14.06 9.45 -0.35
C ALA A 6 12.81 9.00 -1.11
N ILE A 7 12.88 8.69 -2.40
CA ILE A 7 11.67 8.53 -3.21
C ILE A 7 11.15 7.10 -3.23
N THR A 8 11.99 6.09 -3.07
CA THR A 8 11.53 4.69 -2.91
C THR A 8 11.17 4.30 -1.47
N ALA A 9 11.46 5.19 -0.49
CA ALA A 9 11.11 4.97 0.92
C ALA A 9 9.95 5.86 1.39
N ALA A 10 9.46 6.79 0.58
CA ALA A 10 8.48 7.79 1.00
C ALA A 10 7.05 7.26 1.17
N LEU A 11 6.75 6.03 0.72
CA LEU A 11 5.45 5.40 1.03
C LEU A 11 5.44 4.62 2.35
N ALA A 12 6.60 4.44 2.99
CA ALA A 12 6.71 3.72 4.28
C ALA A 12 7.19 4.60 5.43
N LEU A 13 7.43 5.91 5.25
CA LEU A 13 8.18 6.75 6.19
C LEU A 13 7.52 8.11 6.50
N VAL A 14 6.19 8.15 6.65
CA VAL A 14 5.53 9.29 7.34
C VAL A 14 5.47 9.09 8.86
N LEU A 15 6.14 8.10 9.42
CA LEU A 15 6.01 7.73 10.84
C LEU A 15 7.17 8.16 11.76
N THR A 16 8.09 9.05 11.36
CA THR A 16 9.10 9.50 12.32
C THR A 16 9.58 10.92 12.02
N ALA A 17 8.92 11.92 12.56
CA ALA A 17 9.55 13.16 13.02
C ALA A 17 8.54 14.10 13.64
N CYS A 18 8.46 14.11 14.98
CA CYS A 18 8.30 15.31 15.80
C CYS A 18 8.45 14.91 17.26
N GLY A 19 9.67 14.90 17.74
CA GLY A 19 9.96 14.81 19.18
C GLY A 19 10.10 16.21 19.76
N HIS A 20 9.22 16.56 20.70
CA HIS A 20 9.49 17.59 21.71
C HIS A 20 8.92 17.12 23.05
N ALA A 21 9.71 17.28 24.09
CA ALA A 21 9.44 16.84 25.44
C ALA A 21 8.31 17.64 26.09
N ALA A 22 7.43 16.96 26.81
CA ALA A 22 6.40 17.55 27.67
C ALA A 22 6.65 17.23 29.15
N PRO A 23 6.24 18.11 30.06
CA PRO A 23 6.48 17.93 31.50
C PRO A 23 5.48 17.02 32.19
N ASP A 24 5.93 16.36 33.24
CA ASP A 24 5.20 15.45 34.14
C ASP A 24 3.89 16.04 34.69
N SER A 25 2.82 15.29 34.51
CA SER A 25 1.65 15.35 35.39
C SER A 25 0.87 14.03 35.34
N THR A 26 0.71 13.42 36.51
CA THR A 26 -0.01 12.17 36.77
C THR A 26 -1.53 12.38 36.58
N PRO A 27 -2.23 11.66 35.71
CA PRO A 27 -3.68 11.79 35.62
C PRO A 27 -4.40 10.75 36.53
N THR A 28 -5.34 11.27 37.29
CA THR A 28 -6.32 10.50 38.08
C THR A 28 -7.40 9.98 37.13
N LEU A 29 -7.62 8.66 37.12
CA LEU A 29 -8.68 8.00 36.38
C LEU A 29 -10.07 8.46 36.86
N THR A 30 -10.81 9.13 36.01
CA THR A 30 -12.26 9.39 36.21
C THR A 30 -13.03 8.55 35.21
N ALA A 31 -14.00 7.78 35.68
CA ALA A 31 -14.84 6.93 34.86
C ALA A 31 -15.57 7.72 33.75
N ALA A 32 -15.49 7.19 32.52
CA ALA A 32 -16.18 7.74 31.38
C ALA A 32 -17.69 7.60 31.49
N THR A 33 -18.38 8.71 31.43
CA THR A 33 -19.84 8.79 31.31
C THR A 33 -20.19 8.56 29.85
N GLU A 34 -21.03 7.56 29.55
CA GLU A 34 -21.58 7.34 28.22
C GLU A 34 -22.34 8.61 27.76
N THR A 35 -21.77 9.28 26.76
CA THR A 35 -22.46 10.38 26.10
C THR A 35 -23.28 9.80 24.95
N THR A 36 -24.60 9.84 25.08
CA THR A 36 -25.54 9.49 24.01
C THR A 36 -25.33 10.47 22.86
N GLN A 37 -24.77 9.99 21.79
CA GLN A 37 -24.54 10.75 20.56
C GLN A 37 -25.87 11.10 19.92
N ALA A 38 -26.12 12.39 19.70
CA ALA A 38 -27.30 12.87 18.99
C ALA A 38 -27.22 12.41 17.53
N THR A 39 -28.22 11.66 17.08
CA THR A 39 -28.36 11.24 15.68
C THR A 39 -28.51 12.52 14.82
N ALA A 40 -27.49 12.83 14.05
CA ALA A 40 -27.57 13.90 13.05
C ALA A 40 -28.66 13.56 12.04
N ALA A 41 -29.40 14.58 11.58
CA ALA A 41 -30.40 14.40 10.52
C ALA A 41 -29.72 13.80 9.27
N PRO A 42 -30.38 12.91 8.51
CA PRO A 42 -29.82 12.35 7.29
C PRO A 42 -29.33 13.47 6.38
N ALA A 43 -28.06 13.44 6.02
CA ALA A 43 -27.53 14.36 5.03
C ALA A 43 -28.20 14.09 3.68
N GLU A 44 -28.47 15.14 2.91
CA GLU A 44 -28.96 14.97 1.54
C GLU A 44 -27.89 14.21 0.72
N PRO A 45 -28.29 13.31 -0.21
CA PRO A 45 -27.34 12.60 -1.05
C PRO A 45 -26.42 13.60 -1.75
N PRO A 46 -25.09 13.36 -1.79
CA PRO A 46 -24.19 14.24 -2.50
C PRO A 46 -24.60 14.34 -3.97
N GLN A 47 -24.79 15.56 -4.48
CA GLN A 47 -25.17 15.76 -5.87
C GLN A 47 -24.06 15.26 -6.80
N GLY A 48 -24.44 14.59 -7.90
CA GLY A 48 -23.49 14.16 -8.93
C GLY A 48 -22.85 12.78 -8.70
N ILE A 49 -23.16 12.12 -7.59
CA ILE A 49 -22.70 10.76 -7.31
C ILE A 49 -23.45 9.75 -8.17
N GLY A 50 -22.74 8.77 -8.75
CA GLY A 50 -23.31 7.68 -9.53
C GLY A 50 -24.28 6.81 -8.71
N SER A 51 -25.02 5.96 -9.39
CA SER A 51 -25.99 5.06 -8.76
C SER A 51 -25.63 3.58 -8.89
N GLY A 52 -24.61 3.26 -9.67
CA GLY A 52 -24.13 1.90 -9.89
C GLY A 52 -23.47 1.26 -8.66
N ALA A 53 -23.29 -0.04 -8.71
CA ALA A 53 -22.54 -0.76 -7.71
C ALA A 53 -21.06 -0.34 -7.74
N LEU A 54 -20.47 -0.25 -6.55
CA LEU A 54 -19.06 0.06 -6.39
C LEU A 54 -18.19 -1.17 -6.70
N ARG A 55 -17.00 -0.92 -7.23
CA ARG A 55 -15.93 -1.90 -7.41
C ARG A 55 -14.63 -1.31 -6.88
N MET A 56 -13.85 -2.11 -6.17
CA MET A 56 -12.48 -1.77 -5.81
C MET A 56 -11.58 -1.83 -7.04
N LEU A 57 -10.64 -0.90 -7.13
CA LEU A 57 -9.60 -0.95 -8.14
C LEU A 57 -8.28 -1.48 -7.53
N THR A 58 -7.60 -2.32 -8.30
CA THR A 58 -6.27 -2.84 -7.97
C THR A 58 -5.37 -2.73 -9.20
N ALA A 59 -4.07 -2.94 -9.05
CA ALA A 59 -3.15 -2.97 -10.18
C ALA A 59 -3.38 -4.17 -11.09
N ALA A 60 -4.09 -5.20 -10.60
CA ALA A 60 -4.38 -6.43 -11.34
C ALA A 60 -5.88 -6.57 -11.57
N ALA A 61 -6.27 -6.92 -12.79
CA ALA A 61 -7.65 -7.22 -13.16
C ALA A 61 -7.67 -8.35 -14.20
N ASP A 62 -8.47 -9.37 -13.96
CA ASP A 62 -8.76 -10.45 -14.91
C ASP A 62 -7.54 -11.17 -15.53
N GLY A 63 -6.44 -11.31 -14.77
CA GLY A 63 -5.19 -11.96 -15.23
C GLY A 63 -4.23 -11.01 -15.93
N VAL A 64 -4.50 -9.71 -15.90
CA VAL A 64 -3.63 -8.66 -16.40
C VAL A 64 -3.17 -7.78 -15.25
N TYR A 65 -1.88 -7.50 -15.18
CA TYR A 65 -1.29 -6.58 -14.23
C TYR A 65 -0.83 -5.31 -14.93
N TYR A 66 -1.19 -4.15 -14.39
CA TYR A 66 -0.85 -2.85 -14.97
C TYR A 66 0.27 -2.18 -14.18
N GLN A 67 1.33 -1.79 -14.86
CA GLN A 67 2.46 -1.07 -14.24
C GLN A 67 3.12 -0.12 -15.23
N ALA A 68 3.57 1.03 -14.71
CA ALA A 68 4.43 1.93 -15.45
C ALA A 68 5.89 1.50 -15.30
N PHE A 69 6.60 1.39 -16.42
CA PHE A 69 8.03 1.13 -16.47
C PHE A 69 8.74 2.22 -17.27
N ASN A 70 9.94 2.56 -16.84
CA ASN A 70 10.86 3.38 -17.60
C ASN A 70 11.68 2.53 -18.58
N ASP A 71 12.11 3.12 -19.69
CA ASP A 71 12.97 2.43 -20.65
C ASP A 71 14.23 1.84 -20.00
N TRP A 72 14.81 2.54 -19.03
CA TRP A 72 16.00 2.07 -18.30
C TRP A 72 15.75 0.80 -17.47
N GLU A 73 14.55 0.61 -16.97
CA GLU A 73 14.16 -0.60 -16.21
C GLU A 73 13.97 -1.80 -17.13
N ILE A 74 13.45 -1.57 -18.33
CA ILE A 74 13.18 -2.62 -19.31
C ILE A 74 14.46 -2.99 -20.06
N ASN A 75 15.20 -1.99 -20.52
CA ASN A 75 16.39 -2.18 -21.36
C ASN A 75 17.68 -2.27 -20.55
N TYR A 76 17.60 -2.09 -19.23
CA TYR A 76 18.76 -2.10 -18.31
C TYR A 76 19.85 -1.10 -18.75
N THR A 77 19.44 0.10 -19.13
CA THR A 77 20.31 1.14 -19.64
C THR A 77 20.54 2.23 -18.59
N ASP A 78 21.43 3.18 -18.88
CA ASP A 78 21.72 4.32 -18.02
C ASP A 78 20.90 5.57 -18.39
N THR A 79 20.05 5.47 -19.41
CA THR A 79 19.21 6.57 -19.87
C THR A 79 17.82 6.41 -19.31
N MET A 80 17.32 7.35 -18.54
CA MET A 80 15.98 7.28 -17.96
C MET A 80 14.88 7.15 -19.03
N GLY A 81 15.09 7.63 -20.23
CA GLY A 81 14.17 7.44 -21.35
C GLY A 81 12.73 7.86 -21.05
N ARG A 82 11.84 7.24 -21.78
CA ARG A 82 10.38 7.39 -21.60
C ARG A 82 9.86 6.41 -20.54
N ALA A 83 8.77 6.76 -19.91
CA ALA A 83 7.96 5.83 -19.10
C ALA A 83 6.67 5.49 -19.83
N LEU A 84 6.31 4.22 -19.86
CA LEU A 84 5.07 3.74 -20.45
C LEU A 84 4.32 2.87 -19.45
N VAL A 85 3.00 2.92 -19.53
CA VAL A 85 2.12 2.00 -18.83
C VAL A 85 1.98 0.71 -19.66
N TYR A 86 2.30 -0.42 -19.05
CA TYR A 86 2.20 -1.74 -19.65
C TYR A 86 1.05 -2.53 -19.04
N ALA A 87 0.37 -3.29 -19.91
CA ALA A 87 -0.48 -4.41 -19.53
C ALA A 87 0.35 -5.69 -19.64
N ILE A 88 0.47 -6.41 -18.54
CA ILE A 88 1.25 -7.64 -18.42
C ILE A 88 0.27 -8.81 -18.32
N ASP A 89 0.27 -9.68 -19.30
CA ASP A 89 -0.45 -10.95 -19.25
C ASP A 89 0.29 -11.92 -18.31
N GLU A 90 -0.32 -12.25 -17.18
CA GLU A 90 0.30 -13.10 -16.17
C GLU A 90 0.34 -14.58 -16.58
N GLN A 91 -0.40 -15.01 -17.60
CA GLN A 91 -0.31 -16.36 -18.11
C GLN A 91 0.92 -16.56 -18.99
N THR A 92 1.25 -15.59 -19.82
CA THR A 92 2.30 -15.68 -20.83
C THR A 92 3.57 -14.92 -20.46
N GLY A 93 3.46 -13.86 -19.67
CA GLY A 93 4.53 -12.90 -19.39
C GLY A 93 4.70 -11.86 -20.50
N ASP A 94 3.80 -11.82 -21.50
CA ASP A 94 3.84 -10.77 -22.51
C ASP A 94 3.40 -9.43 -21.91
N ALA A 95 4.20 -8.40 -22.14
CA ALA A 95 3.96 -7.05 -21.66
C ALA A 95 3.85 -6.08 -22.85
N HIS A 96 2.71 -5.44 -22.98
CA HIS A 96 2.41 -4.52 -24.09
C HIS A 96 2.09 -3.12 -23.56
N PRO A 97 2.56 -2.04 -24.21
CA PRO A 97 2.08 -0.70 -23.89
C PRO A 97 0.56 -0.63 -23.98
N VAL A 98 -0.10 0.04 -23.02
CA VAL A 98 -1.56 0.24 -23.02
C VAL A 98 -1.93 1.28 -24.08
N CYS A 99 -1.72 0.92 -25.34
CA CYS A 99 -1.94 1.78 -26.51
C CYS A 99 -2.30 0.95 -27.72
N SER A 100 -3.46 1.23 -28.32
CA SER A 100 -3.95 0.59 -29.55
C SER A 100 -3.96 1.54 -30.77
N LEU A 101 -3.28 2.69 -30.67
CA LEU A 101 -3.18 3.63 -31.80
C LEU A 101 -2.34 3.04 -32.93
N PRO A 102 -2.88 2.92 -34.17
CA PRO A 102 -2.14 2.37 -35.28
C PRO A 102 -0.86 3.17 -35.59
N GLY A 103 0.28 2.49 -35.60
CA GLY A 103 1.59 3.11 -35.92
C GLY A 103 2.10 4.07 -34.84
N CYS A 104 1.60 3.98 -33.62
CA CYS A 104 2.14 4.74 -32.50
C CYS A 104 3.58 4.27 -32.21
N ALA A 105 4.51 5.23 -32.15
CA ALA A 105 5.90 4.95 -31.78
C ALA A 105 6.14 4.94 -30.25
N HIS A 106 5.10 5.21 -29.46
CA HIS A 106 5.14 5.29 -28.00
C HIS A 106 6.24 6.24 -27.46
N ASP A 107 6.53 7.34 -28.18
CA ASP A 107 7.65 8.23 -27.92
C ASP A 107 7.24 9.65 -27.52
N SER A 108 5.96 9.88 -27.30
CA SER A 108 5.41 11.20 -26.95
C SER A 108 4.13 11.12 -26.12
N ASP A 109 3.74 12.25 -25.55
CA ASP A 109 2.53 12.43 -24.74
C ASP A 109 1.20 12.25 -25.53
N THR A 110 1.27 12.12 -26.84
CA THR A 110 0.12 11.74 -27.66
C THR A 110 -0.21 10.25 -27.57
N CYS A 111 0.71 9.44 -27.07
CA CYS A 111 0.47 8.02 -26.78
C CYS A 111 -0.34 7.86 -25.48
N PRO A 112 -1.47 7.10 -25.50
CA PRO A 112 -2.22 6.84 -24.28
C PRO A 112 -1.39 6.19 -23.16
N ALA A 113 -0.45 5.32 -23.50
CA ALA A 113 0.41 4.65 -22.54
C ALA A 113 1.53 5.53 -21.96
N TRP A 114 1.78 6.70 -22.55
CA TRP A 114 2.86 7.59 -22.10
C TRP A 114 2.65 8.03 -20.64
N SER A 115 3.71 8.00 -19.82
CA SER A 115 3.72 8.58 -18.49
C SER A 115 4.89 9.55 -18.35
N ASP A 116 4.58 10.77 -17.99
CA ASP A 116 5.54 11.85 -17.66
C ASP A 116 5.56 12.17 -16.16
N GLY A 117 4.81 11.40 -15.37
CA GLY A 117 4.80 11.50 -13.92
C GLY A 117 6.07 10.92 -13.30
N ASN A 118 6.52 11.50 -12.19
CA ASN A 118 7.65 10.97 -11.42
C ASN A 118 7.32 9.63 -10.75
N THR A 119 6.03 9.42 -10.46
CA THR A 119 5.49 8.16 -9.95
C THR A 119 4.10 7.98 -10.52
N THR A 120 3.84 6.82 -11.07
CA THR A 120 2.54 6.44 -11.61
C THR A 120 2.07 5.17 -10.93
N LEU A 121 0.88 5.23 -10.31
CA LEU A 121 0.17 4.05 -9.84
C LEU A 121 -0.91 3.71 -10.87
N CYS A 122 -1.00 2.43 -11.21
CA CYS A 122 -1.92 1.93 -12.21
C CYS A 122 -3.02 1.08 -11.55
N TYR A 123 -4.24 1.19 -12.07
CA TYR A 123 -5.40 0.45 -11.59
C TYR A 123 -6.23 -0.02 -12.78
N GLY A 124 -6.66 -1.29 -12.77
CA GLY A 124 -7.51 -1.88 -13.80
C GLY A 124 -8.98 -1.93 -13.40
N ASP A 125 -9.87 -1.70 -14.37
CA ASP A 125 -11.33 -1.95 -14.28
C ASP A 125 -11.81 -2.57 -15.62
N GLY A 126 -11.64 -3.87 -15.75
CA GLY A 126 -11.75 -4.54 -17.04
C GLY A 126 -10.68 -4.01 -18.01
N ASP A 127 -11.10 -3.51 -19.17
CA ASP A 127 -10.20 -2.93 -20.17
C ASP A 127 -9.87 -1.43 -19.91
N GLU A 128 -10.51 -0.78 -18.93
CA GLU A 128 -10.17 0.61 -18.55
C GLU A 128 -8.99 0.64 -17.59
N VAL A 129 -8.07 1.59 -17.77
CA VAL A 129 -6.93 1.76 -16.87
C VAL A 129 -6.95 3.16 -16.27
N TYR A 130 -6.93 3.22 -14.96
CA TYR A 130 -6.85 4.48 -14.22
C TYR A 130 -5.42 4.68 -13.72
N LEU A 131 -4.94 5.91 -13.85
CA LEU A 131 -3.59 6.30 -13.47
C LEU A 131 -3.67 7.39 -12.41
N LEU A 132 -2.96 7.20 -11.31
CA LEU A 132 -2.63 8.26 -10.38
C LEU A 132 -1.18 8.67 -10.63
N ASN A 133 -1.00 9.81 -11.27
CA ASN A 133 0.32 10.38 -11.53
C ASN A 133 0.69 11.39 -10.47
N PHE A 134 1.92 11.33 -10.00
CA PHE A 134 2.52 12.35 -9.17
C PHE A 134 3.56 13.13 -10.00
N TYR A 135 3.30 14.40 -10.21
CA TYR A 135 4.19 15.31 -10.91
C TYR A 135 4.96 16.16 -9.91
N TYR A 136 6.25 16.15 -10.04
CA TYR A 136 7.14 16.97 -9.23
C TYR A 136 8.17 17.66 -10.12
N ASN A 137 8.27 18.97 -9.98
CA ASN A 137 9.39 19.75 -10.48
C ASN A 137 9.88 20.72 -9.39
N ASP A 138 10.93 21.49 -9.67
CA ASP A 138 11.54 22.37 -8.66
C ASP A 138 10.60 23.49 -8.15
N GLU A 139 9.49 23.75 -8.83
CA GLU A 139 8.57 24.84 -8.54
C GLU A 139 7.21 24.36 -8.01
N THR A 140 6.72 23.22 -8.51
CA THR A 140 5.37 22.71 -8.19
C THR A 140 5.33 21.21 -8.08
N SER A 141 4.44 20.73 -7.21
CA SER A 141 4.04 19.32 -7.18
C SER A 141 2.52 19.22 -7.18
N TYR A 142 1.97 18.25 -7.90
CA TYR A 142 0.54 17.97 -7.91
C TYR A 142 0.28 16.52 -8.27
N TYR A 143 -0.92 16.03 -7.95
CA TYR A 143 -1.41 14.75 -8.40
C TYR A 143 -2.39 14.92 -9.55
N SER A 144 -2.47 13.93 -10.44
CA SER A 144 -3.43 13.87 -11.53
C SER A 144 -4.07 12.48 -11.58
N TRP A 145 -5.40 12.45 -11.59
CA TRP A 145 -6.14 11.26 -11.99
C TRP A 145 -6.37 11.29 -13.48
N GLU A 146 -6.04 10.20 -14.15
CA GLU A 146 -6.18 10.04 -15.58
C GLU A 146 -6.80 8.69 -15.91
N GLN A 147 -7.43 8.55 -17.05
CA GLN A 147 -8.03 7.32 -17.55
C GLN A 147 -7.55 7.02 -18.96
N ILE A 148 -7.10 5.81 -19.19
CA ILE A 148 -6.97 5.24 -20.52
C ILE A 148 -8.28 4.46 -20.78
N ASN A 149 -8.95 4.80 -21.86
CA ASN A 149 -10.25 4.20 -22.22
C ASN A 149 -10.10 2.73 -22.63
N SER A 150 -11.22 2.00 -22.64
CA SER A 150 -11.26 0.55 -22.86
C SER A 150 -10.73 0.07 -24.21
N ASP A 151 -10.69 0.90 -25.25
CA ASP A 151 -10.08 0.56 -26.54
C ASP A 151 -8.60 0.99 -26.64
N HIS A 152 -8.05 1.56 -25.55
CA HIS A 152 -6.67 2.04 -25.42
C HIS A 152 -6.24 3.06 -26.48
N THR A 153 -7.19 3.83 -27.02
CA THR A 153 -6.90 4.83 -28.05
C THR A 153 -6.77 6.24 -27.51
N ARG A 154 -7.20 6.49 -26.24
CA ARG A 154 -7.23 7.82 -25.67
C ARG A 154 -6.94 7.79 -24.17
N ARG A 155 -6.13 8.76 -23.72
CA ARG A 155 -5.98 9.12 -22.31
C ARG A 155 -6.69 10.44 -22.04
N THR A 156 -7.41 10.49 -20.93
CA THR A 156 -8.18 11.65 -20.48
C THR A 156 -7.77 12.03 -19.06
N VAL A 157 -7.46 13.31 -18.81
CA VAL A 157 -7.27 13.83 -17.46
C VAL A 157 -8.65 13.97 -16.82
N LEU A 158 -8.89 13.22 -15.75
CA LEU A 158 -10.14 13.27 -14.98
C LEU A 158 -10.12 14.44 -13.99
N ALA A 159 -9.01 14.57 -13.25
CA ALA A 159 -8.83 15.66 -12.29
C ALA A 159 -7.35 15.96 -12.07
N ARG A 160 -7.06 17.23 -11.79
CA ARG A 160 -5.83 17.66 -11.13
C ARG A 160 -6.13 18.03 -9.70
N ILE A 161 -5.25 17.62 -8.79
CA ILE A 161 -5.40 17.82 -7.36
C ILE A 161 -4.38 18.88 -6.96
N GLU A 162 -4.88 19.94 -6.34
CA GLU A 162 -4.12 21.14 -5.99
C GLU A 162 -2.88 20.83 -5.15
N PRO A 163 -1.82 21.63 -5.28
CA PRO A 163 -0.65 21.55 -4.41
C PRO A 163 -1.04 21.69 -2.93
N GLY A 164 -0.34 20.96 -2.05
CA GLY A 164 -0.65 20.90 -0.62
C GLY A 164 -1.65 19.80 -0.24
N LEU A 165 -2.26 19.14 -1.22
CA LEU A 165 -3.09 17.97 -0.98
C LEU A 165 -2.34 16.70 -1.39
N SER A 166 -2.42 15.66 -0.57
CA SER A 166 -1.90 14.33 -0.87
C SER A 166 -3.02 13.36 -1.17
N VAL A 167 -2.82 12.50 -2.16
CA VAL A 167 -3.79 11.44 -2.48
C VAL A 167 -3.33 10.15 -1.85
N ALA A 168 -4.22 9.50 -1.11
CA ALA A 168 -3.98 8.12 -0.71
C ALA A 168 -4.04 7.24 -1.96
N GLY A 169 -2.90 6.73 -2.40
CA GLY A 169 -2.77 5.89 -3.59
C GLY A 169 -3.31 4.47 -3.40
N ARG A 170 -4.10 4.24 -2.36
CA ARG A 170 -4.68 2.93 -2.04
C ARG A 170 -6.12 3.07 -1.59
N GLY A 171 -6.89 2.01 -1.86
CA GLY A 171 -8.30 2.08 -1.58
C GLY A 171 -9.02 3.03 -2.52
N VAL A 172 -8.95 2.74 -3.80
CA VAL A 172 -9.65 3.45 -4.86
C VAL A 172 -10.83 2.60 -5.31
N ALA A 173 -11.96 3.23 -5.55
CA ALA A 173 -13.15 2.55 -6.04
C ALA A 173 -13.79 3.31 -7.20
N VAL A 174 -14.56 2.58 -8.01
CA VAL A 174 -15.36 3.16 -9.10
C VAL A 174 -16.78 2.66 -9.05
N ASP A 175 -17.68 3.44 -9.62
CA ASP A 175 -19.00 2.97 -10.04
C ASP A 175 -19.20 3.23 -11.54
N ASP A 176 -20.46 3.31 -11.97
CA ASP A 176 -20.83 3.60 -13.36
C ASP A 176 -20.43 5.01 -13.81
N LYS A 177 -20.25 5.94 -12.90
CA LYS A 177 -20.03 7.35 -13.18
C LYS A 177 -18.75 7.94 -12.60
N ASN A 178 -18.39 7.54 -11.38
CA ASN A 178 -17.36 8.23 -10.61
C ASN A 178 -16.18 7.31 -10.25
N LEU A 179 -15.01 7.95 -10.10
CA LEU A 179 -13.85 7.45 -9.39
C LEU A 179 -13.83 8.06 -8.00
N TYR A 180 -13.65 7.23 -6.96
CA TYR A 180 -13.61 7.61 -5.55
C TYR A 180 -12.23 7.39 -4.97
N TYR A 181 -11.72 8.39 -4.24
CA TYR A 181 -10.39 8.36 -3.64
C TYR A 181 -10.32 9.26 -2.41
N SER A 182 -9.37 9.00 -1.54
CA SER A 182 -9.14 9.81 -0.35
C SER A 182 -8.06 10.86 -0.59
N VAL A 183 -8.26 12.05 -0.03
CA VAL A 183 -7.33 13.18 -0.07
C VAL A 183 -7.00 13.58 1.35
N LEU A 184 -5.71 13.83 1.60
CA LEU A 184 -5.16 14.31 2.86
C LEU A 184 -4.67 15.74 2.66
N ASP A 185 -5.09 16.68 3.51
CA ASP A 185 -4.61 18.06 3.50
C ASP A 185 -3.36 18.25 4.37
N ASP A 186 -2.81 19.47 4.38
CA ASP A 186 -1.61 19.83 5.15
C ASP A 186 -1.80 19.72 6.66
N ASP A 187 -3.04 19.81 7.15
CA ASP A 187 -3.42 19.63 8.55
C ASP A 187 -3.70 18.16 8.89
N CYS A 188 -3.43 17.25 7.95
CA CYS A 188 -3.67 15.81 8.06
C CYS A 188 -5.15 15.42 8.17
N HIS A 189 -6.08 16.25 7.73
CA HIS A 189 -7.47 15.88 7.63
C HIS A 189 -7.71 15.11 6.33
N GLN A 190 -8.31 13.94 6.46
CA GLN A 190 -8.63 13.10 5.31
C GLN A 190 -10.10 13.26 4.92
N THR A 191 -10.34 13.35 3.62
CA THR A 191 -11.68 13.47 3.03
C THR A 191 -11.85 12.51 1.87
N LEU A 192 -13.06 11.98 1.68
CA LEU A 192 -13.41 11.17 0.52
C LEU A 192 -13.91 12.08 -0.59
N TRP A 193 -13.33 11.91 -1.76
CA TRP A 193 -13.64 12.69 -2.96
C TRP A 193 -14.13 11.79 -4.08
N ALA A 194 -14.95 12.37 -4.97
CA ALA A 194 -15.40 11.74 -6.19
C ALA A 194 -15.09 12.63 -7.39
N VAL A 195 -14.66 12.03 -8.49
CA VAL A 195 -14.53 12.70 -9.79
C VAL A 195 -15.31 11.94 -10.85
N ASP A 196 -16.01 12.68 -11.71
CA ASP A 196 -16.74 12.09 -12.85
C ASP A 196 -15.74 11.45 -13.84
N LYS A 197 -16.02 10.25 -14.31
CA LYS A 197 -15.22 9.55 -15.34
C LYS A 197 -15.16 10.31 -16.67
N ALA A 198 -16.09 11.22 -16.91
CA ALA A 198 -16.03 12.15 -18.04
C ALA A 198 -15.06 13.32 -17.80
N GLY A 199 -14.46 13.40 -16.60
CA GLY A 199 -13.60 14.50 -16.16
C GLY A 199 -14.39 15.65 -15.58
N GLY A 200 -13.70 16.52 -14.84
CA GLY A 200 -14.30 17.71 -14.25
C GLY A 200 -13.71 18.07 -12.89
N GLN A 201 -14.44 18.93 -12.15
CA GLN A 201 -14.03 19.28 -10.80
C GLN A 201 -14.38 18.15 -9.83
N PRO A 202 -13.40 17.65 -9.04
CA PRO A 202 -13.69 16.70 -7.97
C PRO A 202 -14.63 17.33 -6.94
N GLN A 203 -15.44 16.49 -6.33
CA GLN A 203 -16.34 16.91 -5.27
C GLN A 203 -16.11 16.09 -4.00
N LYS A 204 -16.18 16.77 -2.86
CA LYS A 204 -16.10 16.13 -1.55
C LYS A 204 -17.37 15.30 -1.31
N VAL A 205 -17.21 14.03 -0.97
CA VAL A 205 -18.31 13.11 -0.67
C VAL A 205 -18.64 13.15 0.82
N CYS A 206 -17.62 13.02 1.66
CA CYS A 206 -17.74 13.19 3.11
C CYS A 206 -16.41 13.67 3.70
N GLY A 207 -16.48 14.26 4.89
CA GLY A 207 -15.34 14.57 5.74
C GLY A 207 -15.36 13.68 6.98
N TRP A 208 -14.19 13.40 7.50
CA TRP A 208 -14.01 12.54 8.65
C TRP A 208 -14.03 13.29 9.98
N ASP A 209 -14.10 14.61 9.96
CA ASP A 209 -14.07 15.48 11.14
C ASP A 209 -15.14 15.12 12.18
N ASP A 210 -16.28 14.58 11.72
CA ASP A 210 -17.36 14.16 12.60
C ASP A 210 -17.07 12.83 13.33
N LEU A 211 -15.99 12.14 12.97
CA LEU A 211 -15.53 10.90 13.59
C LEU A 211 -14.34 11.12 14.55
N ALA A 212 -13.94 12.37 14.76
CA ALA A 212 -12.84 12.70 15.66
C ALA A 212 -13.28 12.48 17.12
N ASP A 213 -13.09 11.29 17.62
CA ASP A 213 -13.13 10.97 19.04
C ASP A 213 -11.94 11.58 19.76
N GLY A 214 -11.85 12.88 19.97
CA GLY A 214 -10.93 13.48 20.93
C GLY A 214 -9.51 12.92 20.97
N ALA A 215 -9.08 12.19 19.95
CA ALA A 215 -7.73 11.68 19.79
C ALA A 215 -6.84 12.90 19.61
N GLY A 216 -5.96 13.08 20.58
CA GLY A 216 -5.19 14.28 20.77
C GLY A 216 -4.33 14.64 19.56
N GLU A 217 -3.95 15.82 19.55
CA GLU A 217 -3.22 16.77 18.72
C GLU A 217 -2.13 16.26 17.74
N TYR A 218 -1.81 14.94 17.61
CA TYR A 218 -0.54 14.52 16.99
C TYR A 218 -0.52 13.24 16.15
N SER A 219 -1.64 12.69 15.78
CA SER A 219 -1.60 11.55 14.83
C SER A 219 -2.44 11.83 13.61
N PRO A 220 -1.85 11.84 12.40
CA PRO A 220 -2.64 11.91 11.19
C PRO A 220 -3.57 10.70 11.17
N GLU A 221 -4.85 10.95 11.21
CA GLU A 221 -5.87 9.92 11.09
C GLU A 221 -5.90 9.47 9.65
N MET A 222 -5.32 8.31 9.37
CA MET A 222 -5.32 7.74 8.03
C MET A 222 -6.48 6.75 7.89
N TYR A 223 -7.28 6.95 6.86
CA TYR A 223 -8.35 6.05 6.47
C TYR A 223 -7.93 5.24 5.24
N THR A 224 -8.08 3.95 5.30
CA THR A 224 -7.85 3.06 4.16
C THR A 224 -9.15 2.37 3.80
N LEU A 225 -9.54 2.41 2.53
CA LEU A 225 -10.68 1.65 2.02
C LEU A 225 -10.34 0.17 2.07
N LEU A 226 -11.14 -0.61 2.81
CA LEU A 226 -10.97 -2.06 2.95
C LEU A 226 -11.77 -2.82 1.90
N GLU A 227 -13.03 -2.43 1.71
CA GLU A 227 -13.95 -3.12 0.81
C GLU A 227 -15.09 -2.21 0.36
N VAL A 228 -15.81 -2.65 -0.66
CA VAL A 228 -17.05 -2.04 -1.11
C VAL A 228 -18.14 -3.09 -1.27
N SER A 229 -19.37 -2.73 -0.95
CA SER A 229 -20.53 -3.60 -1.11
C SER A 229 -21.76 -2.78 -1.50
N GLY A 230 -22.30 -3.02 -2.69
CA GLY A 230 -23.40 -2.22 -3.23
C GLY A 230 -23.01 -0.75 -3.35
N ARG A 231 -23.57 0.12 -2.49
CA ARG A 231 -23.26 1.55 -2.41
C ARG A 231 -22.51 1.93 -1.13
N GLN A 232 -22.01 0.97 -0.40
CA GLN A 232 -21.28 1.18 0.86
C GLN A 232 -19.79 0.98 0.66
N MET A 233 -19.02 1.80 1.36
CA MET A 233 -17.57 1.73 1.46
C MET A 233 -17.19 1.50 2.92
N THR A 234 -16.40 0.48 3.19
CA THR A 234 -15.88 0.18 4.53
C THR A 234 -14.43 0.63 4.62
N PHE A 235 -14.15 1.49 5.58
CA PHE A 235 -12.82 2.04 5.84
C PHE A 235 -12.28 1.61 7.18
N ALA A 236 -10.96 1.48 7.28
CA ALA A 236 -10.25 1.37 8.54
C ALA A 236 -9.57 2.70 8.87
N LYS A 237 -9.82 3.23 10.05
CA LYS A 237 -9.17 4.41 10.63
C LYS A 237 -8.15 3.98 11.66
N THR A 238 -6.88 4.39 11.52
CA THR A 238 -5.87 4.20 12.55
C THR A 238 -6.00 5.29 13.62
N ILE A 239 -6.13 4.90 14.87
CA ILE A 239 -6.10 5.79 16.03
C ILE A 239 -4.86 5.46 16.84
N GLN A 240 -4.02 6.43 17.08
CA GLN A 240 -2.81 6.26 17.88
C GLN A 240 -2.85 7.22 19.06
N SER A 241 -2.58 6.70 20.26
CA SER A 241 -2.45 7.57 21.45
C SER A 241 -1.18 8.40 21.38
N THR A 242 -1.19 9.54 22.07
CA THR A 242 -0.06 10.48 22.14
C THR A 242 1.21 9.86 22.72
N ASP A 243 1.08 8.82 23.56
CA ASP A 243 2.22 8.07 24.14
C ASP A 243 2.71 6.93 23.24
N ALA A 244 2.13 6.75 22.05
CA ALA A 244 2.38 5.68 21.10
C ALA A 244 2.17 4.24 21.65
N ARG A 245 1.66 4.11 22.87
CA ARG A 245 1.46 2.81 23.56
C ARG A 245 0.17 2.13 23.15
N THR A 246 -0.86 2.92 22.85
CA THR A 246 -2.15 2.42 22.38
C THR A 246 -2.30 2.74 20.91
N LYS A 247 -2.58 1.72 20.13
CA LYS A 247 -3.00 1.85 18.73
C LYS A 247 -4.31 1.10 18.58
N ALA A 248 -5.30 1.78 18.06
CA ALA A 248 -6.59 1.17 17.74
C ALA A 248 -6.89 1.36 16.26
N ILE A 249 -7.74 0.51 15.73
CA ILE A 249 -8.27 0.63 14.39
C ILE A 249 -9.79 0.68 14.51
N GLN A 250 -10.38 1.79 14.08
CA GLN A 250 -11.81 1.97 14.01
C GLN A 250 -12.29 1.64 12.60
N ILE A 251 -13.24 0.74 12.47
CA ILE A 251 -13.93 0.49 11.20
C ILE A 251 -15.06 1.51 11.08
N CYS A 252 -15.21 2.09 9.88
CA CYS A 252 -16.25 3.04 9.54
C CYS A 252 -16.88 2.66 8.21
N THR A 253 -18.20 2.86 8.08
CA THR A 253 -18.91 2.63 6.82
C THR A 253 -19.48 3.94 6.30
N VAL A 254 -19.19 4.26 5.05
CA VAL A 254 -19.77 5.37 4.29
C VAL A 254 -20.85 4.83 3.37
N ASP A 255 -22.07 5.33 3.49
CA ASP A 255 -23.16 5.01 2.59
C ASP A 255 -23.33 6.15 1.57
N LEU A 256 -22.99 5.86 0.31
CA LEU A 256 -23.07 6.85 -0.77
C LEU A 256 -24.49 7.22 -1.17
N THR A 257 -25.51 6.49 -0.70
CA THR A 257 -26.91 6.85 -1.00
C THR A 257 -27.39 8.07 -0.22
N ASN A 258 -26.75 8.33 0.93
CA ASN A 258 -27.14 9.42 1.82
C ASN A 258 -25.97 10.23 2.35
N GLY A 259 -24.72 9.85 2.01
CA GLY A 259 -23.50 10.51 2.49
C GLY A 259 -23.19 10.28 3.97
N SER A 260 -23.90 9.37 4.65
CA SER A 260 -23.66 9.11 6.06
C SER A 260 -22.36 8.34 6.28
N CYS A 261 -21.64 8.69 7.34
CA CYS A 261 -20.48 7.95 7.81
C CYS A 261 -20.79 7.43 9.22
N THR A 262 -20.69 6.11 9.41
CA THR A 262 -21.07 5.44 10.66
C THR A 262 -19.90 4.63 11.20
N PRO A 263 -19.43 4.89 12.45
CA PRO A 263 -18.47 4.05 13.10
C PRO A 263 -19.07 2.68 13.39
N GLN A 264 -18.26 1.66 13.18
CA GLN A 264 -18.57 0.25 13.43
C GLN A 264 -17.67 -0.29 14.56
N GLN A 265 -17.10 -1.46 14.38
CA GLN A 265 -16.23 -2.12 15.34
C GLN A 265 -14.89 -1.41 15.50
N ARG A 266 -14.34 -1.47 16.73
CA ARG A 266 -13.01 -0.96 17.08
C ARG A 266 -12.13 -2.12 17.57
N TYR A 267 -10.89 -2.15 17.09
CA TYR A 267 -9.90 -3.14 17.44
C TYR A 267 -8.70 -2.46 18.10
N GLU A 268 -8.30 -2.92 19.27
CA GLU A 268 -7.17 -2.37 20.04
C GLU A 268 -6.08 -3.44 20.19
N ARG A 269 -4.83 -2.98 20.23
CA ARG A 269 -3.72 -3.88 20.57
C ARG A 269 -3.85 -4.41 21.99
N ASP A 270 -3.57 -5.69 22.16
CA ASP A 270 -3.43 -6.26 23.49
C ASP A 270 -2.00 -6.07 23.99
N ALA A 271 -1.83 -5.24 25.00
CA ALA A 271 -0.53 -5.06 25.64
C ALA A 271 -0.04 -6.36 26.27
N GLY A 272 1.08 -6.87 25.78
CA GLY A 272 1.79 -8.01 26.35
C GLY A 272 2.84 -7.59 27.38
N THR A 273 3.86 -8.42 27.56
CA THR A 273 4.93 -8.21 28.52
C THR A 273 5.70 -6.92 28.26
N VAL A 274 5.85 -6.11 29.28
CA VAL A 274 6.71 -4.91 29.23
C VAL A 274 8.15 -5.34 29.50
N PHE A 275 9.05 -5.12 28.55
CA PHE A 275 10.48 -5.22 28.78
C PHE A 275 10.99 -3.85 29.22
N VAL A 276 11.56 -3.78 30.41
CA VAL A 276 12.19 -2.57 30.92
C VAL A 276 13.67 -2.66 30.58
N THR A 277 14.14 -1.88 29.60
CA THR A 277 15.59 -1.73 29.37
C THR A 277 16.12 -0.65 30.30
N GLY A 278 17.10 -1.02 31.10
CA GLY A 278 17.76 -0.09 32.05
C GLY A 278 19.19 0.15 31.62
N ASP A 279 19.47 1.25 30.95
CA ASP A 279 20.82 1.72 30.66
C ASP A 279 21.22 2.98 31.47
N GLY A 280 20.49 3.28 32.54
CA GLY A 280 20.82 4.34 33.48
C GLY A 280 20.50 5.77 33.04
N MET A 281 20.02 5.99 31.79
CA MET A 281 19.72 7.34 31.33
C MET A 281 18.26 7.57 30.90
N GLU A 282 17.56 6.56 30.47
CA GLU A 282 16.10 6.59 30.28
C GLU A 282 15.56 5.14 30.21
N LYS A 283 14.58 4.84 31.06
CA LYS A 283 13.87 3.57 30.94
C LYS A 283 13.01 3.64 29.67
N ARG A 284 13.42 2.97 28.61
CA ARG A 284 12.53 2.68 27.46
C ARG A 284 11.78 1.40 27.75
N ASP A 285 10.51 1.54 28.06
CA ASP A 285 9.61 0.39 28.14
C ASP A 285 9.36 -0.16 26.72
N LEU A 286 9.96 -1.28 26.38
CA LEU A 286 9.60 -2.05 25.18
C LEU A 286 8.28 -2.77 25.48
N ILE A 287 7.21 -2.32 24.87
CA ILE A 287 5.92 -3.00 24.94
C ILE A 287 5.87 -4.06 23.83
N SER A 288 5.88 -5.32 24.21
CA SER A 288 5.54 -6.42 23.32
C SER A 288 4.03 -6.60 23.30
N TYR A 289 3.42 -6.69 22.14
CA TYR A 289 2.00 -6.94 21.98
C TYR A 289 1.76 -8.43 21.79
N GLN A 290 0.69 -8.95 22.40
CA GLN A 290 0.22 -10.32 22.12
C GLN A 290 -0.49 -10.35 20.76
N ASN A 291 -1.40 -9.40 20.56
CA ASN A 291 -2.07 -9.17 19.30
C ASN A 291 -1.74 -7.79 18.74
N ASP A 292 -1.54 -7.71 17.44
CA ASP A 292 -1.42 -6.46 16.69
C ASP A 292 -2.38 -6.47 15.50
N TYR A 293 -3.04 -5.32 15.28
CA TYR A 293 -3.95 -5.12 14.16
C TYR A 293 -3.32 -4.11 13.21
N GLN A 294 -3.20 -4.49 11.94
CA GLN A 294 -2.57 -3.64 10.93
C GLN A 294 -3.41 -3.58 9.66
N ILE A 295 -3.55 -2.37 9.11
CA ILE A 295 -4.19 -2.16 7.83
C ILE A 295 -3.26 -2.67 6.73
N LEU A 296 -3.79 -3.54 5.86
CA LEU A 296 -3.06 -4.05 4.71
C LEU A 296 -2.90 -2.92 3.68
N THR A 297 -1.66 -2.66 3.33
CA THR A 297 -1.29 -1.58 2.42
C THR A 297 -0.60 -2.07 1.16
N GLU A 298 -0.41 -3.37 0.99
CA GLU A 298 0.30 -3.99 -0.13
C GLU A 298 -0.52 -5.10 -0.79
N GLY A 299 -0.25 -5.36 -2.06
CA GLY A 299 -0.92 -6.38 -2.85
C GLY A 299 -2.23 -5.94 -3.49
N SER A 300 -2.97 -6.90 -3.98
CA SER A 300 -4.24 -6.70 -4.69
C SER A 300 -5.48 -6.75 -3.77
N ARG A 301 -5.30 -7.03 -2.46
CA ARG A 301 -6.38 -7.01 -1.45
C ARG A 301 -6.09 -5.98 -0.39
N SER A 302 -7.05 -5.11 -0.13
CA SER A 302 -7.09 -4.29 1.07
C SER A 302 -7.75 -5.07 2.19
N GLY A 303 -7.42 -4.76 3.44
CA GLY A 303 -8.03 -5.41 4.58
C GLY A 303 -7.41 -5.00 5.91
N LEU A 304 -7.81 -5.67 6.97
CA LEU A 304 -7.24 -5.55 8.31
C LEU A 304 -6.66 -6.89 8.72
N ALA A 305 -5.35 -6.91 9.00
CA ALA A 305 -4.68 -8.09 9.53
C ALA A 305 -4.72 -8.11 11.05
N ASN A 306 -4.73 -9.32 11.62
CA ASN A 306 -4.44 -9.59 13.01
C ASN A 306 -3.24 -10.52 13.11
N TYR A 307 -2.28 -10.15 13.95
CA TYR A 307 -1.10 -10.95 14.23
C TYR A 307 -1.06 -11.34 15.70
N ASN A 308 -1.01 -12.64 16.00
CA ASN A 308 -0.77 -13.13 17.34
C ASN A 308 0.68 -13.60 17.46
N TYR A 309 1.52 -12.77 18.08
CA TYR A 309 2.96 -13.04 18.22
C TYR A 309 3.33 -14.16 19.18
N GLN A 310 2.38 -14.62 20.01
CA GLN A 310 2.60 -15.72 20.94
C GLN A 310 2.16 -17.08 20.38
N SER A 311 1.03 -17.13 19.67
CA SER A 311 0.55 -18.37 19.05
C SER A 311 1.13 -18.59 17.65
N GLY A 312 1.64 -17.55 16.99
CA GLY A 312 2.06 -17.60 15.61
C GLY A 312 0.88 -17.75 14.65
N GLU A 313 -0.26 -17.18 14.99
CA GLU A 313 -1.45 -17.12 14.15
C GLU A 313 -1.50 -15.80 13.41
N VAL A 314 -1.80 -15.86 12.13
CA VAL A 314 -2.04 -14.69 11.27
C VAL A 314 -3.43 -14.81 10.68
N GLY A 315 -4.24 -13.78 10.86
CA GLY A 315 -5.60 -13.72 10.32
C GLY A 315 -5.88 -12.41 9.60
N TYR A 316 -7.02 -12.34 8.90
CA TYR A 316 -7.53 -11.10 8.33
C TYR A 316 -9.01 -10.93 8.67
N LEU A 317 -9.46 -9.67 8.70
CA LEU A 317 -10.86 -9.36 8.94
C LEU A 317 -11.68 -9.65 7.67
N ASP A 318 -12.65 -10.54 7.82
CA ASP A 318 -13.78 -10.64 6.92
C ASP A 318 -14.84 -9.66 7.44
N ALA A 319 -14.92 -8.50 6.83
CA ALA A 319 -15.81 -7.44 7.30
C ALA A 319 -17.30 -7.82 7.12
N ALA A 320 -17.63 -8.64 6.14
CA ALA A 320 -18.99 -9.13 5.93
C ALA A 320 -19.45 -10.07 7.04
N ALA A 321 -18.52 -10.89 7.59
CA ALA A 321 -18.78 -11.81 8.69
C ALA A 321 -18.48 -11.19 10.07
N ASP A 322 -17.93 -9.98 10.14
CA ASP A 322 -17.41 -9.32 11.35
C ASP A 322 -16.52 -10.26 12.19
N SER A 323 -15.62 -10.96 11.52
CA SER A 323 -14.75 -11.95 12.15
C SER A 323 -13.38 -12.04 11.51
N PHE A 324 -12.36 -12.39 12.31
CA PHE A 324 -11.05 -12.70 11.77
C PHE A 324 -11.01 -14.14 11.26
N THR A 325 -10.63 -14.29 9.99
CA THR A 325 -10.42 -15.57 9.34
C THR A 325 -8.93 -15.91 9.41
N PRO A 326 -8.55 -17.08 9.97
CA PRO A 326 -7.15 -17.51 9.96
C PRO A 326 -6.62 -17.62 8.54
N VAL A 327 -5.46 -16.99 8.29
CA VAL A 327 -4.70 -17.17 7.05
C VAL A 327 -3.88 -18.46 7.13
N ALA A 328 -3.15 -18.60 8.24
CA ALA A 328 -2.45 -19.81 8.66
C ALA A 328 -1.98 -19.64 10.11
N ASP A 329 -1.44 -20.72 10.68
CA ASP A 329 -0.85 -20.77 12.02
C ASP A 329 0.58 -21.31 12.00
N GLY A 330 1.18 -21.38 13.19
CA GLY A 330 2.49 -22.00 13.42
C GLY A 330 3.63 -21.23 12.78
N PHE A 331 3.51 -19.91 12.61
CA PHE A 331 4.65 -19.05 12.27
C PHE A 331 5.62 -18.96 13.46
N PRO A 332 6.90 -18.60 13.21
CA PRO A 332 7.85 -18.32 14.29
C PRO A 332 7.26 -17.33 15.30
N THR A 333 7.42 -17.58 16.58
CA THR A 333 6.82 -16.78 17.66
C THR A 333 7.88 -16.00 18.42
N THR A 334 7.48 -14.88 19.02
CA THR A 334 8.31 -14.17 19.99
C THR A 334 8.64 -15.10 21.17
N ARG A 335 9.93 -15.24 21.47
CA ARG A 335 10.46 -16.12 22.51
C ARG A 335 11.69 -15.50 23.15
N ALA A 336 12.20 -16.11 24.24
CA ALA A 336 13.39 -15.61 24.92
C ALA A 336 14.57 -15.41 23.93
N GLY A 337 15.08 -14.20 23.87
CA GLY A 337 16.17 -13.79 22.97
C GLY A 337 15.77 -13.52 21.53
N TRP A 338 14.46 -13.62 21.18
CA TRP A 338 13.98 -13.40 19.82
C TRP A 338 12.64 -12.70 19.80
N GLU A 339 12.53 -11.65 19.00
CA GLU A 339 11.28 -10.93 18.74
C GLU A 339 10.87 -11.14 17.28
N CYS A 340 9.60 -11.45 17.05
CA CYS A 340 9.07 -11.68 15.73
C CYS A 340 8.17 -10.52 15.30
N TYR A 341 8.30 -10.13 14.04
CA TYR A 341 7.43 -9.17 13.37
C TYR A 341 6.83 -9.83 12.14
N TYR A 342 5.55 -9.57 11.92
CA TYR A 342 4.85 -10.09 10.75
C TYR A 342 4.41 -8.95 9.85
N SER A 343 4.39 -9.22 8.54
CA SER A 343 3.63 -8.43 7.59
C SER A 343 2.86 -9.35 6.66
N LEU A 344 1.67 -8.92 6.26
CA LEU A 344 0.75 -9.67 5.42
C LEU A 344 0.45 -8.89 4.17
N THR A 345 0.54 -9.55 3.02
CA THR A 345 0.14 -9.01 1.72
C THR A 345 -0.90 -9.94 1.12
N GLY A 346 -2.04 -9.40 0.71
CA GLY A 346 -3.15 -10.17 0.15
C GLY A 346 -3.17 -10.15 -1.37
N PHE A 347 -3.34 -11.34 -1.97
CA PHE A 347 -3.52 -11.53 -3.40
C PHE A 347 -4.80 -12.32 -3.69
N ALA A 348 -5.23 -12.35 -4.94
CA ALA A 348 -6.42 -13.10 -5.32
C ALA A 348 -6.31 -14.60 -4.97
N ASP A 349 -5.15 -15.20 -5.17
CA ASP A 349 -4.89 -16.63 -4.96
C ASP A 349 -4.39 -16.99 -3.56
N GLY A 350 -4.17 -16.02 -2.67
CA GLY A 350 -3.67 -16.31 -1.33
C GLY A 350 -2.99 -15.13 -0.64
N TRP A 351 -2.13 -15.47 0.30
CA TRP A 351 -1.51 -14.50 1.19
C TRP A 351 -0.01 -14.70 1.27
N LEU A 352 0.74 -13.62 1.21
CA LEU A 352 2.16 -13.61 1.46
C LEU A 352 2.41 -13.11 2.88
N VAL A 353 3.06 -13.94 3.70
CA VAL A 353 3.43 -13.59 5.07
C VAL A 353 4.94 -13.47 5.15
N TRP A 354 5.42 -12.31 5.58
CA TRP A 354 6.81 -12.11 5.96
C TRP A 354 6.94 -12.25 7.47
N VAL A 355 8.00 -12.91 7.90
CA VAL A 355 8.35 -13.04 9.30
C VAL A 355 9.79 -12.62 9.48
N ASP A 356 9.98 -11.52 10.20
CA ASP A 356 11.29 -11.05 10.62
C ASP A 356 11.52 -11.50 12.07
N GLU A 357 12.51 -12.36 12.28
CA GLU A 357 12.99 -12.76 13.60
C GLU A 357 14.23 -11.94 13.93
N CYS A 358 14.15 -11.12 14.99
CA CYS A 358 15.21 -10.22 15.44
C CYS A 358 15.76 -10.72 16.76
N GLY A 359 17.08 -10.98 16.81
CA GLY A 359 17.76 -11.38 18.04
C GLY A 359 17.79 -10.23 19.07
N ARG A 360 17.53 -10.58 20.35
CA ARG A 360 17.55 -9.64 21.49
C ARG A 360 18.49 -10.16 22.59
N ASP A 361 19.28 -9.25 23.17
CA ASP A 361 20.06 -9.55 24.37
C ASP A 361 19.19 -9.52 25.64
N GLU A 362 19.80 -9.76 26.80
CA GLU A 362 19.12 -9.76 28.11
C GLU A 362 18.54 -8.39 28.47
N ASP A 363 19.06 -7.31 27.89
CA ASP A 363 18.60 -5.95 28.08
C ASP A 363 17.55 -5.52 27.01
N GLY A 364 17.20 -6.42 26.08
CA GLY A 364 16.25 -6.19 24.99
C GLY A 364 16.84 -5.44 23.79
N ASN A 365 18.15 -5.19 23.74
CA ASN A 365 18.78 -4.56 22.59
C ASN A 365 18.95 -5.56 21.45
N GLY A 366 18.95 -5.07 20.21
CA GLY A 366 19.19 -5.92 19.04
C GLY A 366 20.61 -6.49 19.05
N THR A 367 20.75 -7.81 18.91
CA THR A 367 22.06 -8.48 18.79
C THR A 367 22.66 -8.35 17.38
N GLY A 368 21.89 -7.86 16.42
CA GLY A 368 22.25 -7.84 14.99
C GLY A 368 21.99 -9.17 14.28
N GLU A 369 21.57 -10.20 14.99
CA GLU A 369 21.12 -11.46 14.38
C GLU A 369 19.67 -11.30 13.93
N ASN A 370 19.46 -11.36 12.60
CA ASN A 370 18.13 -11.23 12.01
C ASN A 370 17.93 -12.32 10.95
N THR A 371 16.74 -12.88 10.90
CA THR A 371 16.33 -13.82 9.88
C THR A 371 14.99 -13.42 9.32
N THR A 372 14.90 -13.24 8.00
CA THR A 372 13.64 -12.99 7.30
C THR A 372 13.19 -14.23 6.57
N ARG A 373 11.97 -14.67 6.83
CA ARG A 373 11.34 -15.78 6.12
C ARG A 373 10.11 -15.28 5.38
N GLN A 374 9.81 -15.91 4.27
CA GLN A 374 8.67 -15.60 3.43
C GLN A 374 7.82 -16.85 3.24
N TYR A 375 6.53 -16.72 3.49
CA TYR A 375 5.58 -17.81 3.36
C TYR A 375 4.44 -17.42 2.42
N PHE A 376 4.06 -18.34 1.53
CA PHE A 376 2.81 -18.20 0.81
C PHE A 376 1.76 -19.11 1.44
N CYS A 377 0.58 -18.54 1.73
CA CYS A 377 -0.52 -19.21 2.41
C CYS A 377 -1.73 -19.31 1.47
N ARG A 378 -2.18 -20.51 1.19
CA ARG A 378 -3.37 -20.78 0.38
C ARG A 378 -4.21 -21.86 1.06
N ASP A 379 -5.51 -21.61 1.21
CA ASP A 379 -6.45 -22.57 1.82
C ASP A 379 -6.02 -23.04 3.23
N GLY A 380 -5.46 -22.15 4.03
CA GLY A 380 -4.94 -22.46 5.37
C GLY A 380 -3.62 -23.23 5.38
N VAL A 381 -3.06 -23.54 4.22
CA VAL A 381 -1.76 -24.23 4.10
C VAL A 381 -0.65 -23.20 3.89
N LYS A 382 0.34 -23.24 4.79
CA LYS A 382 1.53 -22.41 4.77
C LYS A 382 2.67 -23.12 4.06
N THR A 383 3.27 -22.52 3.06
CA THR A 383 4.48 -23.01 2.36
C THR A 383 5.58 -21.96 2.45
N GLU A 384 6.73 -22.32 3.00
CA GLU A 384 7.90 -21.44 3.02
C GLU A 384 8.49 -21.31 1.62
N LEU A 385 8.65 -20.07 1.16
CA LEU A 385 9.30 -19.77 -0.12
C LEU A 385 10.79 -19.70 0.08
N THR A 386 11.53 -20.54 -0.64
CA THR A 386 12.99 -20.63 -0.56
C THR A 386 13.69 -19.96 -1.72
N GLN A 387 12.92 -19.47 -2.70
CA GLN A 387 13.47 -18.78 -3.87
C GLN A 387 14.09 -17.45 -3.45
N GLN A 388 15.32 -17.26 -3.89
CA GLN A 388 16.09 -16.08 -3.54
C GLN A 388 16.67 -15.45 -4.81
N ARG A 389 16.88 -14.15 -4.76
CA ARG A 389 17.58 -13.38 -5.78
C ARG A 389 18.83 -12.74 -5.20
N TYR A 390 19.87 -12.69 -6.00
CA TYR A 390 21.09 -11.99 -5.62
C TYR A 390 20.96 -10.50 -5.93
N VAL A 391 21.17 -9.66 -4.92
CA VAL A 391 21.23 -8.21 -5.09
C VAL A 391 22.65 -7.76 -4.79
N PRO A 392 23.47 -7.39 -5.80
CA PRO A 392 24.84 -7.00 -5.59
C PRO A 392 25.01 -5.88 -4.56
N GLY A 393 25.94 -6.07 -3.63
CA GLY A 393 26.20 -5.15 -2.52
C GLY A 393 25.15 -5.19 -1.40
N LYS A 394 24.19 -6.09 -1.48
CA LYS A 394 23.13 -6.25 -0.46
C LYS A 394 22.78 -7.72 -0.38
N ASP A 395 23.50 -8.60 0.07
CA ASP A 395 23.20 -10.00 0.33
C ASP A 395 22.08 -10.68 -0.53
N VAL A 396 21.90 -11.95 -0.36
CA VAL A 396 20.80 -12.71 -0.96
C VAL A 396 19.46 -12.25 -0.35
N ARG A 397 18.49 -11.96 -1.19
CA ARG A 397 17.14 -11.55 -0.78
C ARG A 397 16.10 -12.49 -1.34
N ASN A 398 14.98 -12.57 -0.67
CA ASN A 398 13.79 -13.25 -1.18
C ASN A 398 13.31 -12.59 -2.48
N ILE A 399 12.63 -13.35 -3.32
CA ILE A 399 11.90 -12.79 -4.48
C ILE A 399 10.85 -11.78 -3.99
N ARG A 400 10.49 -10.82 -4.84
CA ARG A 400 9.41 -9.87 -4.53
C ARG A 400 8.20 -10.19 -5.39
N ILE A 401 7.16 -10.74 -4.78
CA ILE A 401 5.89 -11.01 -5.44
C ILE A 401 5.16 -9.67 -5.62
N LEU A 402 4.71 -9.39 -6.84
CA LEU A 402 3.92 -8.21 -7.19
C LEU A 402 2.43 -8.55 -7.20
N ASP A 403 2.08 -9.72 -7.78
CA ASP A 403 0.72 -10.24 -7.77
C ASP A 403 0.67 -11.76 -7.83
N ALA A 404 -0.48 -12.31 -7.42
CA ALA A 404 -0.79 -13.73 -7.52
C ALA A 404 -2.30 -13.90 -7.78
N GLN A 405 -2.64 -14.30 -9.01
CA GLN A 405 -4.02 -14.54 -9.43
C GLN A 405 -4.09 -15.65 -10.47
N GLN A 406 -5.23 -16.31 -10.58
CA GLN A 406 -5.51 -17.36 -11.58
C GLN A 406 -4.44 -18.46 -11.65
N GLY A 407 -3.85 -18.82 -10.50
CA GLY A 407 -2.78 -19.84 -10.40
C GLY A 407 -1.42 -19.39 -10.93
N ARG A 408 -1.21 -18.09 -11.13
CA ARG A 408 0.05 -17.50 -11.61
C ARG A 408 0.59 -16.51 -10.59
N VAL A 409 1.89 -16.30 -10.64
CA VAL A 409 2.60 -15.31 -9.80
C VAL A 409 3.47 -14.46 -10.70
N LEU A 410 3.30 -13.16 -10.60
CA LEU A 410 4.19 -12.16 -11.16
C LEU A 410 5.18 -11.73 -10.07
N ALA A 411 6.46 -11.81 -10.33
CA ALA A 411 7.48 -11.44 -9.34
C ALA A 411 8.74 -10.81 -9.98
N ALA A 412 9.43 -10.01 -9.16
CA ALA A 412 10.84 -9.71 -9.40
C ALA A 412 11.65 -10.87 -8.81
N TYR A 413 12.18 -11.72 -9.70
CA TYR A 413 12.80 -12.99 -9.32
C TYR A 413 14.33 -13.00 -9.44
N ASP A 414 14.91 -12.02 -10.15
CA ASP A 414 16.34 -11.88 -10.34
C ASP A 414 16.74 -10.40 -10.35
N THR A 415 18.04 -10.13 -10.41
CA THR A 415 18.59 -8.77 -10.44
C THR A 415 19.68 -8.68 -11.49
N LYS A 416 19.55 -7.72 -12.38
CA LYS A 416 20.60 -7.36 -13.32
C LYS A 416 21.38 -6.16 -12.81
N THR A 417 22.71 -6.23 -12.90
CA THR A 417 23.60 -5.15 -12.47
C THR A 417 24.23 -4.46 -13.65
N GLY A 418 24.46 -3.19 -13.50
CA GLY A 418 25.20 -2.39 -14.47
C GLY A 418 25.70 -1.10 -13.86
N THR A 419 26.06 -0.18 -14.72
CA THR A 419 26.57 1.13 -14.32
C THR A 419 25.77 2.20 -15.03
N VAL A 420 25.28 3.18 -14.28
CA VAL A 420 24.61 4.35 -14.85
C VAL A 420 25.49 5.58 -14.74
N HIS A 421 25.34 6.46 -15.73
CA HIS A 421 25.98 7.78 -15.74
C HIS A 421 24.99 8.79 -15.18
N ASP A 422 25.42 9.51 -14.18
CA ASP A 422 24.63 10.54 -13.51
C ASP A 422 25.34 11.89 -13.63
N VAL A 423 24.59 12.97 -13.56
CA VAL A 423 25.13 14.33 -13.61
C VAL A 423 24.80 15.03 -12.30
N ASP A 424 25.83 15.51 -11.60
CA ASP A 424 25.63 16.28 -10.37
C ASP A 424 25.13 17.71 -10.70
N LYS A 425 24.66 18.41 -9.67
CA LYS A 425 24.11 19.79 -9.78
C LYS A 425 25.06 20.80 -10.39
N ASP A 426 26.36 20.55 -10.30
CA ASP A 426 27.42 21.38 -10.91
C ASP A 426 27.75 20.98 -12.35
N GLY A 427 27.06 19.99 -12.93
CA GLY A 427 27.30 19.46 -14.26
C GLY A 427 28.39 18.39 -14.32
N THR A 428 28.94 17.95 -13.19
CA THR A 428 29.96 16.88 -13.16
C THR A 428 29.33 15.53 -13.40
N THR A 429 29.78 14.82 -14.43
CA THR A 429 29.36 13.46 -14.72
C THR A 429 30.08 12.47 -13.80
N TYR A 430 29.34 11.58 -13.18
CA TYR A 430 29.88 10.46 -12.39
C TYR A 430 29.18 9.16 -12.73
N THR A 431 29.80 8.05 -12.39
CA THR A 431 29.21 6.71 -12.59
C THR A 431 28.88 6.11 -11.23
N ARG A 432 27.74 5.41 -11.17
CA ARG A 432 27.36 4.63 -9.98
C ARG A 432 26.83 3.26 -10.39
N PRO A 433 27.04 2.24 -9.54
CA PRO A 433 26.41 0.94 -9.77
C PRO A 433 24.89 1.07 -9.65
N MET A 434 24.20 0.35 -10.52
CA MET A 434 22.74 0.25 -10.52
C MET A 434 22.32 -1.22 -10.56
N ASN A 435 21.21 -1.48 -9.87
CA ASN A 435 20.59 -2.79 -9.86
C ASN A 435 19.15 -2.63 -10.37
N TRP A 436 18.79 -3.41 -11.37
CA TRP A 436 17.45 -3.48 -11.93
C TRP A 436 16.79 -4.80 -11.55
N ASP A 437 15.54 -4.74 -11.16
CA ASP A 437 14.74 -5.95 -10.96
C ASP A 437 14.47 -6.62 -12.31
N VAL A 438 14.60 -7.94 -12.35
CA VAL A 438 14.19 -8.76 -13.48
C VAL A 438 12.87 -9.40 -13.14
N TYR A 439 11.87 -9.12 -13.92
CA TYR A 439 10.49 -9.56 -13.70
C TYR A 439 10.16 -10.79 -14.53
N GLY A 440 9.27 -11.62 -14.01
CA GLY A 440 8.78 -12.80 -14.72
C GLY A 440 7.58 -13.41 -14.04
N VAL A 441 6.96 -14.34 -14.72
CA VAL A 441 5.79 -15.10 -14.28
C VAL A 441 6.12 -16.57 -14.04
N ILE A 442 5.46 -17.17 -13.07
CA ILE A 442 5.58 -18.60 -12.77
C ILE A 442 4.22 -19.16 -12.35
N ALA A 443 3.95 -20.44 -12.62
CA ALA A 443 2.79 -21.10 -12.03
C ALA A 443 2.92 -21.13 -10.50
N LEU A 444 1.86 -20.78 -9.78
CA LEU A 444 1.86 -20.75 -8.30
C LEU A 444 2.25 -22.12 -7.72
N ASP A 445 1.72 -23.22 -8.27
CA ASP A 445 2.07 -24.57 -7.78
C ASP A 445 3.55 -24.89 -7.98
N ASN A 446 4.18 -24.43 -9.06
CA ASN A 446 5.62 -24.60 -9.29
C ASN A 446 6.43 -23.77 -8.29
N LEU A 447 6.02 -22.53 -8.02
CA LEU A 447 6.65 -21.68 -6.99
C LEU A 447 6.59 -22.36 -5.63
N LEU A 448 5.42 -22.87 -5.23
CA LEU A 448 5.22 -23.57 -3.96
C LEU A 448 6.00 -24.90 -3.89
N ALA A 449 6.27 -25.53 -5.02
CA ALA A 449 7.15 -26.71 -5.11
C ALA A 449 8.66 -26.37 -5.09
N GLY A 450 9.03 -25.10 -4.96
CA GLY A 450 10.42 -24.66 -4.89
C GLY A 450 11.08 -24.42 -6.26
N SER A 451 10.33 -24.42 -7.37
CA SER A 451 10.89 -24.11 -8.70
C SER A 451 11.34 -22.65 -8.79
N THR A 452 12.36 -22.43 -9.59
CA THR A 452 12.90 -21.11 -9.98
C THR A 452 12.72 -20.85 -11.47
N ASP A 453 11.92 -21.66 -12.16
CA ASP A 453 11.74 -21.59 -13.62
C ASP A 453 10.72 -20.50 -13.98
N PHE A 454 11.10 -19.24 -13.75
CA PHE A 454 10.33 -18.09 -14.17
C PHE A 454 10.42 -17.90 -15.69
N THR A 455 9.29 -17.59 -16.31
CA THR A 455 9.26 -17.04 -17.66
C THR A 455 9.51 -15.54 -17.55
N PRO A 456 10.62 -14.98 -18.08
CA PRO A 456 10.88 -13.55 -18.07
C PRO A 456 9.77 -12.79 -18.78
N LEU A 457 9.48 -11.54 -18.34
CA LEU A 457 8.58 -10.66 -19.08
C LEU A 457 9.15 -10.37 -20.46
N ASN A 458 8.27 -10.44 -21.45
CA ASN A 458 8.56 -10.14 -22.86
C ASN A 458 7.92 -8.78 -23.18
N PHE A 459 8.72 -7.72 -23.13
CA PHE A 459 8.25 -6.37 -23.47
C PHE A 459 8.20 -6.22 -24.99
N ALA A 460 7.00 -6.04 -25.52
CA ALA A 460 6.81 -5.69 -26.93
C ALA A 460 7.22 -4.22 -27.16
N GLU A 461 7.91 -3.98 -28.28
CA GLU A 461 8.25 -2.62 -28.76
C GLU A 461 7.03 -1.90 -29.34
#